data_e464e68e1a5b6a367939aa7997164fe2
#
_entry.id   e464e68e1a5b6a367939aa7997164fe2
#
_cell.length_a   1.000
_cell.length_b   1.000
_cell.length_c   1.000
_cell.angle_alpha   90.00
_cell.angle_beta   90.00
_cell.angle_gamma   90.00
#
_symmetry.space_group_name_H-M   'P 1'
#
loop_
_entity.id
_entity.type
_entity.pdbx_description
1 polymer ?
#
loop_
_entity_poly.entity_id
_entity_poly.type
_entity_poly.pdbx_seq_one_letter_code
_entity_poly.pdbx_strand_id
1 'polypeptide(L)'
;MKLNFQKCCEKDVKVLSKISRETFIDAFEEQNNPTDFKNYISKAFSFETIYKELCNTASHFFFIYKEKELIGYFKLNEFDAQTELKEKKGIELERIYIIKEHQGKSLGREALLKVLEMAIKKDKEYIWLGVWERNLDAIRFYQRHGFVKFDTHPYYIGSDKQTDWLMRKEL
;
A
#
# COMPACT_ATOMS: atom_id res chain seq x y z
N MET A 1 13.02 13.23 14.08
CA MET A 1 11.62 13.73 13.97
C MET A 1 10.70 12.54 13.90
N LYS A 2 9.65 12.49 14.70
CA LYS A 2 8.75 11.32 14.79
C LYS A 2 7.58 11.50 13.82
N LEU A 3 7.28 10.45 13.02
CA LEU A 3 6.07 10.43 12.21
C LEU A 3 4.83 10.28 13.09
N ASN A 4 3.72 10.86 12.65
CA ASN A 4 2.41 10.66 13.23
C ASN A 4 1.53 9.89 12.25
N PHE A 5 0.76 8.91 12.76
CA PHE A 5 -0.08 8.01 11.96
C PHE A 5 -1.54 8.18 12.40
N GLN A 6 -2.36 8.71 11.50
CA GLN A 6 -3.76 8.99 11.76
C GLN A 6 -4.63 8.02 10.98
N LYS A 7 -5.49 7.28 11.69
CA LYS A 7 -6.47 6.40 11.04
C LYS A 7 -7.47 7.24 10.23
N CYS A 8 -7.66 6.85 8.98
CA CYS A 8 -8.63 7.50 8.10
C CYS A 8 -10.06 7.04 8.41
N CYS A 9 -11.02 7.91 8.16
CA CYS A 9 -12.45 7.65 8.22
C CYS A 9 -13.14 8.12 6.92
N GLU A 10 -14.44 7.91 6.81
CA GLU A 10 -15.21 8.25 5.63
C GLU A 10 -15.10 9.73 5.20
N LYS A 11 -14.92 10.64 6.16
CA LYS A 11 -14.74 12.09 5.90
C LYS A 11 -13.45 12.40 5.14
N ASP A 12 -12.47 11.49 5.20
CA ASP A 12 -11.15 11.66 4.59
C ASP A 12 -11.12 11.21 3.12
N VAL A 13 -12.22 10.71 2.55
CA VAL A 13 -12.28 10.13 1.22
C VAL A 13 -11.65 11.00 0.14
N LYS A 14 -11.87 12.33 0.18
CA LYS A 14 -11.34 13.26 -0.83
C LYS A 14 -9.81 13.37 -0.75
N VAL A 15 -9.29 13.51 0.46
CA VAL A 15 -7.85 13.65 0.69
C VAL A 15 -7.16 12.33 0.37
N LEU A 16 -7.75 11.21 0.81
CA LEU A 16 -7.20 9.87 0.56
C LEU A 16 -7.22 9.53 -0.93
N SER A 17 -8.32 9.78 -1.65
CA SER A 17 -8.40 9.58 -3.11
C SER A 17 -7.32 10.39 -3.83
N LYS A 18 -7.13 11.66 -3.46
CA LYS A 18 -6.12 12.53 -4.06
C LYS A 18 -4.71 11.98 -3.85
N ILE A 19 -4.30 11.76 -2.60
CA ILE A 19 -2.94 11.29 -2.30
C ILE A 19 -2.67 9.90 -2.87
N SER A 20 -3.66 8.99 -2.87
CA SER A 20 -3.53 7.67 -3.46
C SER A 20 -3.28 7.74 -4.96
N ARG A 21 -4.02 8.60 -5.66
CA ARG A 21 -3.86 8.82 -7.09
C ARG A 21 -2.50 9.44 -7.42
N GLU A 22 -2.11 10.51 -6.74
CA GLU A 22 -0.86 11.23 -6.98
C GLU A 22 0.36 10.31 -6.76
N THR A 23 0.41 9.61 -5.64
CA THR A 23 1.54 8.71 -5.33
C THR A 23 1.62 7.51 -6.27
N PHE A 24 0.49 7.00 -6.76
CA PHE A 24 0.48 5.91 -7.74
C PHE A 24 0.94 6.39 -9.12
N ILE A 25 0.53 7.59 -9.55
CA ILE A 25 1.01 8.23 -10.77
C ILE A 25 2.53 8.39 -10.70
N ASP A 26 3.04 9.02 -9.65
CA ASP A 26 4.48 9.25 -9.46
C ASP A 26 5.31 7.96 -9.49
N ALA A 27 4.72 6.86 -9.03
CA ALA A 27 5.43 5.58 -8.96
C ALA A 27 5.43 4.80 -10.29
N PHE A 28 4.40 4.92 -11.13
CA PHE A 28 4.16 3.93 -12.19
C PHE A 28 3.82 4.51 -13.57
N GLU A 29 3.51 5.81 -13.72
CA GLU A 29 3.04 6.38 -14.99
C GLU A 29 4.03 6.17 -16.14
N GLU A 30 5.32 6.40 -15.90
CA GLU A 30 6.36 6.31 -16.93
C GLU A 30 6.54 4.90 -17.53
N GLN A 31 6.09 3.88 -16.81
CA GLN A 31 6.33 2.47 -17.16
C GLN A 31 5.08 1.77 -17.70
N ASN A 32 3.97 2.50 -17.87
CA ASN A 32 2.70 1.94 -18.28
C ASN A 32 2.14 2.61 -19.56
N ASN A 33 1.27 1.89 -20.27
CA ASN A 33 0.54 2.48 -21.39
C ASN A 33 -0.34 3.64 -20.90
N PRO A 34 -0.23 4.86 -21.47
CA PRO A 34 -0.92 6.04 -20.96
C PRO A 34 -2.45 5.89 -20.90
N THR A 35 -3.07 5.25 -21.89
CA THR A 35 -4.53 5.08 -21.96
C THR A 35 -5.02 4.10 -20.91
N ASP A 36 -4.40 2.92 -20.84
CA ASP A 36 -4.76 1.89 -19.87
C ASP A 36 -4.52 2.36 -18.44
N PHE A 37 -3.40 3.05 -18.21
CA PHE A 37 -3.05 3.61 -16.92
C PHE A 37 -4.03 4.68 -16.46
N LYS A 38 -4.41 5.62 -17.33
CA LYS A 38 -5.42 6.64 -17.04
C LYS A 38 -6.78 6.03 -16.69
N ASN A 39 -7.20 5.01 -17.44
CA ASN A 39 -8.45 4.29 -17.18
C ASN A 39 -8.42 3.56 -15.83
N TYR A 40 -7.29 2.89 -15.53
CA TYR A 40 -7.08 2.21 -14.27
C TYR A 40 -7.18 3.19 -13.09
N ILE A 41 -6.42 4.28 -13.12
CA ILE A 41 -6.40 5.30 -12.06
C ILE A 41 -7.77 5.90 -11.81
N SER A 42 -8.51 6.21 -12.88
CA SER A 42 -9.83 6.84 -12.77
C SER A 42 -10.84 5.97 -12.03
N LYS A 43 -10.68 4.64 -12.08
CA LYS A 43 -11.51 3.67 -11.37
C LYS A 43 -10.97 3.35 -9.98
N ALA A 44 -9.68 2.97 -9.90
CA ALA A 44 -9.07 2.48 -8.67
C ALA A 44 -9.05 3.53 -7.55
N PHE A 45 -8.87 4.80 -7.91
CA PHE A 45 -8.80 5.93 -6.96
C PHE A 45 -9.98 6.91 -7.07
N SER A 46 -11.12 6.45 -7.64
CA SER A 46 -12.36 7.24 -7.60
C SER A 46 -12.86 7.41 -6.17
N PHE A 47 -13.62 8.48 -5.92
CA PHE A 47 -14.24 8.68 -4.61
C PHE A 47 -15.14 7.51 -4.21
N GLU A 48 -15.86 6.94 -5.16
CA GLU A 48 -16.74 5.80 -4.90
C GLU A 48 -15.93 4.57 -4.46
N THR A 49 -14.83 4.24 -5.16
CA THR A 49 -13.98 3.08 -4.81
C THR A 49 -13.33 3.28 -3.45
N ILE A 50 -12.70 4.44 -3.22
CA ILE A 50 -12.04 4.74 -1.94
C ILE A 50 -13.06 4.81 -0.79
N TYR A 51 -14.25 5.33 -1.01
CA TYR A 51 -15.31 5.34 0.00
C TYR A 51 -15.75 3.91 0.38
N LYS A 52 -15.99 3.04 -0.61
CA LYS A 52 -16.31 1.63 -0.35
C LYS A 52 -15.22 0.92 0.43
N GLU A 53 -13.95 1.16 0.09
CA GLU A 53 -12.81 0.60 0.83
C GLU A 53 -12.73 1.15 2.26
N LEU A 54 -13.00 2.44 2.50
CA LEU A 54 -13.04 3.04 3.83
C LEU A 54 -14.18 2.50 4.70
N CYS A 55 -15.34 2.19 4.09
CA CYS A 55 -16.48 1.59 4.80
C CYS A 55 -16.27 0.10 5.13
N ASN A 56 -15.29 -0.55 4.52
CA ASN A 56 -14.98 -1.95 4.83
C ASN A 56 -14.22 -2.04 6.17
N THR A 57 -14.86 -2.63 7.17
CA THR A 57 -14.28 -2.76 8.52
C THR A 57 -13.00 -3.59 8.60
N ALA A 58 -12.73 -4.40 7.58
CA ALA A 58 -11.51 -5.21 7.45
C ALA A 58 -10.39 -4.50 6.65
N SER A 59 -10.65 -3.29 6.13
CA SER A 59 -9.66 -2.43 5.47
C SER A 59 -9.33 -1.23 6.35
N HIS A 60 -8.05 -0.97 6.56
CA HIS A 60 -7.59 0.07 7.48
C HIS A 60 -6.61 0.99 6.77
N PHE A 61 -7.03 2.23 6.53
CA PHE A 61 -6.18 3.28 5.98
C PHE A 61 -5.62 4.17 7.07
N PHE A 62 -4.38 4.58 6.88
CA PHE A 62 -3.70 5.52 7.78
C PHE A 62 -2.96 6.57 6.97
N PHE A 63 -3.17 7.84 7.29
CA PHE A 63 -2.31 8.92 6.84
C PHE A 63 -0.99 8.92 7.61
N ILE A 64 0.06 9.32 6.92
CA ILE A 64 1.40 9.50 7.48
C ILE A 64 1.71 11.00 7.47
N TYR A 65 1.85 11.56 8.66
CA TYR A 65 2.21 12.97 8.84
C TYR A 65 3.64 13.11 9.36
N LYS A 66 4.36 14.08 8.80
CA LYS A 66 5.58 14.62 9.37
C LYS A 66 5.25 15.99 9.95
N GLU A 67 5.23 16.11 11.28
CA GLU A 67 4.68 17.28 11.97
C GLU A 67 3.20 17.50 11.60
N LYS A 68 2.90 18.55 10.82
CA LYS A 68 1.54 18.85 10.32
C LYS A 68 1.36 18.57 8.83
N GLU A 69 2.43 18.14 8.14
CA GLU A 69 2.44 17.89 6.71
C GLU A 69 2.04 16.45 6.42
N LEU A 70 1.04 16.26 5.55
CA LEU A 70 0.66 14.94 5.03
C LEU A 70 1.68 14.50 3.99
N ILE A 71 2.44 13.45 4.31
CA ILE A 71 3.57 12.98 3.48
C ILE A 71 3.38 11.59 2.88
N GLY A 72 2.28 10.92 3.19
CA GLY A 72 2.02 9.59 2.67
C GLY A 72 0.82 8.92 3.31
N TYR A 73 0.62 7.67 2.95
CA TYR A 73 -0.43 6.83 3.54
C TYR A 73 -0.06 5.35 3.41
N PHE A 74 -0.76 4.49 4.15
CA PHE A 74 -0.74 3.05 3.94
C PHE A 74 -2.12 2.43 4.16
N LYS A 75 -2.32 1.24 3.57
CA LYS A 75 -3.53 0.43 3.68
C LYS A 75 -3.17 -0.98 4.15
N LEU A 76 -3.86 -1.43 5.20
CA LEU A 76 -3.80 -2.80 5.71
C LEU A 76 -5.15 -3.49 5.51
N ASN A 77 -5.12 -4.73 5.09
CA ASN A 77 -6.32 -5.56 4.93
C ASN A 77 -6.24 -6.81 5.81
N GLU A 78 -7.36 -7.14 6.43
CA GLU A 78 -7.57 -8.36 7.21
C GLU A 78 -8.68 -9.21 6.58
N PHE A 79 -8.70 -10.49 6.85
CA PHE A 79 -9.77 -11.41 6.47
C PHE A 79 -10.12 -11.35 4.97
N ASP A 80 -11.39 -11.18 4.65
CA ASP A 80 -11.90 -11.15 3.27
C ASP A 80 -11.50 -9.88 2.48
N ALA A 81 -11.03 -8.84 3.17
CA ALA A 81 -10.50 -7.64 2.50
C ALA A 81 -9.11 -7.87 1.87
N GLN A 82 -8.38 -8.90 2.30
CA GLN A 82 -7.11 -9.25 1.66
C GLN A 82 -7.33 -9.68 0.21
N THR A 83 -6.42 -9.30 -0.67
CA THR A 83 -6.57 -9.54 -2.12
C THR A 83 -6.40 -11.01 -2.48
N GLU A 84 -5.49 -11.74 -1.81
CA GLU A 84 -5.12 -13.13 -2.16
C GLU A 84 -5.32 -14.14 -1.04
N LEU A 85 -4.49 -14.12 0.00
CA LEU A 85 -4.41 -15.21 0.97
C LEU A 85 -5.65 -15.37 1.85
N LYS A 86 -6.32 -14.29 2.23
CA LYS A 86 -7.56 -14.24 3.04
C LYS A 86 -7.51 -15.02 4.36
N GLU A 87 -6.32 -15.30 4.85
CA GLU A 87 -6.12 -16.05 6.08
C GLU A 87 -6.24 -15.14 7.31
N LYS A 88 -6.87 -15.64 8.38
CA LYS A 88 -7.04 -14.87 9.64
C LYS A 88 -5.72 -14.55 10.33
N LYS A 89 -4.72 -15.43 10.17
CA LYS A 89 -3.40 -15.30 10.77
C LYS A 89 -2.52 -14.25 10.08
N GLY A 90 -2.80 -13.97 8.81
CA GLY A 90 -2.09 -13.00 8.00
C GLY A 90 -2.74 -11.63 8.01
N ILE A 91 -1.95 -10.63 7.64
CA ILE A 91 -2.40 -9.28 7.31
C ILE A 91 -1.70 -8.82 6.04
N GLU A 92 -2.43 -8.21 5.13
CA GLU A 92 -1.89 -7.65 3.89
C GLU A 92 -1.50 -6.19 4.08
N LEU A 93 -0.31 -5.83 3.66
CA LEU A 93 0.08 -4.45 3.38
C LEU A 93 -0.17 -4.18 1.89
N GLU A 94 -1.40 -3.78 1.53
CA GLU A 94 -1.77 -3.58 0.13
C GLU A 94 -1.12 -2.32 -0.47
N ARG A 95 -1.02 -1.23 0.31
CA ARG A 95 -0.47 0.05 -0.15
C ARG A 95 0.39 0.68 0.93
N ILE A 96 1.55 1.20 0.55
CA ILE A 96 2.37 2.07 1.37
C ILE A 96 3.12 3.04 0.45
N TYR A 97 2.85 4.32 0.60
CA TYR A 97 3.43 5.35 -0.24
C TYR A 97 3.87 6.55 0.58
N ILE A 98 5.05 7.05 0.26
CA ILE A 98 5.56 8.36 0.69
C ILE A 98 5.63 9.23 -0.55
N ILE A 99 5.12 10.44 -0.49
CA ILE A 99 5.19 11.40 -1.60
C ILE A 99 6.65 11.68 -1.99
N LYS A 100 6.88 11.92 -3.28
CA LYS A 100 8.22 11.93 -3.90
C LYS A 100 9.23 12.83 -3.18
N GLU A 101 8.81 14.02 -2.78
CA GLU A 101 9.63 15.03 -2.09
C GLU A 101 10.15 14.59 -0.72
N HIS A 102 9.51 13.58 -0.14
CA HIS A 102 9.88 13.03 1.17
C HIS A 102 10.57 11.67 1.10
N GLN A 103 10.76 11.11 -0.09
CA GLN A 103 11.50 9.86 -0.28
C GLN A 103 13.00 10.03 0.00
N GLY A 104 13.74 8.91 0.14
CA GLY A 104 15.19 8.94 0.38
C GLY A 104 15.63 9.38 1.79
N LYS A 105 14.70 9.70 2.70
CA LYS A 105 14.94 10.23 4.05
C LYS A 105 14.63 9.22 5.17
N SER A 106 14.68 7.92 4.86
CA SER A 106 14.35 6.81 5.78
C SER A 106 12.89 6.80 6.31
N LEU A 107 12.02 7.68 5.82
CA LEU A 107 10.63 7.79 6.28
C LEU A 107 9.79 6.55 5.89
N GLY A 108 10.07 5.94 4.73
CA GLY A 108 9.45 4.67 4.34
C GLY A 108 9.78 3.53 5.30
N ARG A 109 11.02 3.50 5.83
CA ARG A 109 11.41 2.53 6.87
C ARG A 109 10.65 2.78 8.17
N GLU A 110 10.53 4.03 8.61
CA GLU A 110 9.78 4.37 9.83
C GLU A 110 8.29 3.99 9.70
N ALA A 111 7.69 4.26 8.54
CA ALA A 111 6.32 3.85 8.22
C ALA A 111 6.16 2.31 8.24
N LEU A 112 7.08 1.56 7.61
CA LEU A 112 7.04 0.10 7.62
C LEU A 112 7.19 -0.48 9.02
N LEU A 113 8.07 0.07 9.85
CA LEU A 113 8.20 -0.37 11.25
C LEU A 113 6.90 -0.15 12.03
N LYS A 114 6.18 0.95 11.77
CA LYS A 114 4.86 1.17 12.36
C LYS A 114 3.83 0.16 11.90
N VAL A 115 3.83 -0.18 10.63
CA VAL A 115 2.96 -1.23 10.05
C VAL A 115 3.23 -2.58 10.73
N LEU A 116 4.50 -2.96 10.89
CA LEU A 116 4.87 -4.21 11.60
C LEU A 116 4.41 -4.20 13.06
N GLU A 117 4.61 -3.09 13.78
CA GLU A 117 4.10 -2.92 15.15
C GLU A 117 2.58 -3.12 15.23
N MET A 118 1.85 -2.59 14.26
CA MET A 118 0.38 -2.73 14.22
C MET A 118 -0.05 -4.16 13.92
N ALA A 119 0.64 -4.87 13.04
CA ALA A 119 0.38 -6.27 12.73
C ALA A 119 0.61 -7.17 13.97
N ILE A 120 1.70 -6.95 14.71
CA ILE A 120 2.00 -7.65 15.96
C ILE A 120 0.90 -7.36 17.01
N LYS A 121 0.48 -6.10 17.17
CA LYS A 121 -0.60 -5.73 18.12
C LYS A 121 -1.96 -6.33 17.78
N LYS A 122 -2.14 -6.78 16.54
CA LYS A 122 -3.34 -7.49 16.07
C LYS A 122 -3.19 -9.01 16.15
N ASP A 123 -2.17 -9.51 16.84
CA ASP A 123 -1.85 -10.94 17.00
C ASP A 123 -1.75 -11.68 15.65
N LYS A 124 -1.17 -11.03 14.64
CA LYS A 124 -0.91 -11.66 13.35
C LYS A 124 0.39 -12.45 13.39
N GLU A 125 0.38 -13.63 12.74
CA GLU A 125 1.57 -14.48 12.65
C GLU A 125 2.52 -14.01 11.56
N TYR A 126 1.98 -13.36 10.51
CA TYR A 126 2.77 -12.84 9.38
C TYR A 126 2.09 -11.64 8.71
N ILE A 127 2.90 -10.86 8.03
CA ILE A 127 2.48 -9.82 7.10
C ILE A 127 2.93 -10.16 5.69
N TRP A 128 2.10 -9.88 4.69
CA TRP A 128 2.42 -10.12 3.29
C TRP A 128 2.05 -8.93 2.42
N LEU A 129 2.61 -8.87 1.21
CA LEU A 129 2.36 -7.83 0.22
C LEU A 129 2.58 -8.35 -1.20
N GLY A 130 1.96 -7.68 -2.16
CA GLY A 130 2.30 -7.78 -3.58
C GLY A 130 3.22 -6.64 -3.98
N VAL A 131 4.22 -6.91 -4.80
CA VAL A 131 5.10 -5.90 -5.38
C VAL A 131 5.42 -6.24 -6.82
N TRP A 132 5.27 -5.26 -7.71
CA TRP A 132 5.57 -5.45 -9.12
C TRP A 132 7.00 -5.94 -9.33
N GLU A 133 7.19 -7.00 -10.13
CA GLU A 133 8.50 -7.64 -10.34
C GLU A 133 9.57 -6.70 -10.90
N ARG A 134 9.16 -5.62 -11.59
CA ARG A 134 10.07 -4.60 -12.12
C ARG A 134 10.39 -3.47 -11.14
N ASN A 135 9.68 -3.40 -10.02
CA ASN A 135 9.98 -2.43 -8.97
C ASN A 135 11.12 -2.92 -8.07
N LEU A 136 12.33 -2.96 -8.65
CA LEU A 136 13.52 -3.52 -7.99
C LEU A 136 13.90 -2.76 -6.70
N ASP A 137 13.62 -1.46 -6.63
CA ASP A 137 13.91 -0.67 -5.43
C ASP A 137 13.00 -1.05 -4.27
N ALA A 138 11.70 -1.24 -4.53
CA ALA A 138 10.76 -1.72 -3.53
C ALA A 138 11.09 -3.16 -3.09
N ILE A 139 11.39 -4.05 -4.05
CA ILE A 139 11.78 -5.43 -3.75
C ILE A 139 13.00 -5.45 -2.82
N ARG A 140 14.06 -4.71 -3.15
CA ARG A 140 15.27 -4.59 -2.31
C ARG A 140 14.96 -3.97 -0.95
N PHE A 141 14.05 -2.99 -0.91
CA PHE A 141 13.59 -2.40 0.35
C PHE A 141 12.94 -3.45 1.25
N TYR A 142 11.98 -4.22 0.75
CA TYR A 142 11.30 -5.25 1.53
C TYR A 142 12.24 -6.39 1.94
N GLN A 143 13.12 -6.84 1.05
CA GLN A 143 14.12 -7.87 1.38
C GLN A 143 15.03 -7.45 2.55
N ARG A 144 15.51 -6.20 2.56
CA ARG A 144 16.31 -5.66 3.68
C ARG A 144 15.54 -5.61 5.00
N HIS A 145 14.21 -5.63 4.95
CA HIS A 145 13.34 -5.65 6.14
C HIS A 145 12.83 -7.06 6.48
N GLY A 146 13.41 -8.10 5.87
CA GLY A 146 13.14 -9.49 6.19
C GLY A 146 11.93 -10.09 5.48
N PHE A 147 11.41 -9.46 4.43
CA PHE A 147 10.40 -10.08 3.56
C PHE A 147 11.06 -11.03 2.58
N VAL A 148 10.44 -12.18 2.37
CA VAL A 148 10.89 -13.22 1.45
C VAL A 148 9.81 -13.48 0.42
N LYS A 149 10.20 -13.60 -0.85
CA LYS A 149 9.28 -14.02 -1.92
C LYS A 149 8.80 -15.44 -1.65
N PHE A 150 7.49 -15.67 -1.75
CA PHE A 150 6.91 -17.01 -1.60
C PHE A 150 6.05 -17.43 -2.80
N ASP A 151 5.53 -16.47 -3.60
CA ASP A 151 4.69 -16.75 -4.77
C ASP A 151 4.73 -15.58 -5.76
N THR A 152 3.94 -15.70 -6.83
CA THR A 152 3.68 -14.66 -7.82
C THR A 152 2.20 -14.60 -8.14
N HIS A 153 1.74 -13.42 -8.58
CA HIS A 153 0.36 -13.17 -8.91
C HIS A 153 0.28 -12.28 -10.16
N PRO A 154 -0.62 -12.58 -11.13
CA PRO A 154 -0.86 -11.69 -12.25
C PRO A 154 -1.61 -10.44 -11.80
N TYR A 155 -1.13 -9.27 -12.23
CA TYR A 155 -1.75 -7.98 -11.98
C TYR A 155 -2.06 -7.29 -13.32
N TYR A 156 -3.24 -6.69 -13.45
CA TYR A 156 -3.66 -6.11 -14.72
C TYR A 156 -3.85 -4.60 -14.61
N ILE A 157 -3.20 -3.86 -15.51
CA ILE A 157 -3.49 -2.45 -15.78
C ILE A 157 -4.07 -2.38 -17.19
N GLY A 158 -5.39 -2.29 -17.29
CA GLY A 158 -6.09 -2.43 -18.55
C GLY A 158 -5.85 -3.81 -19.17
N SER A 159 -5.33 -3.85 -20.40
CA SER A 159 -4.97 -5.08 -21.10
C SER A 159 -3.55 -5.58 -20.79
N ASP A 160 -2.73 -4.78 -20.10
CA ASP A 160 -1.36 -5.13 -19.75
C ASP A 160 -1.31 -6.07 -18.57
N LYS A 161 -0.86 -7.30 -18.82
CA LYS A 161 -0.65 -8.31 -17.79
C LYS A 161 0.75 -8.16 -17.21
N GLN A 162 0.81 -7.77 -15.97
CA GLN A 162 2.03 -7.67 -15.17
C GLN A 162 2.13 -8.82 -14.17
N THR A 163 3.28 -9.00 -13.57
CA THR A 163 3.51 -10.00 -12.53
C THR A 163 3.95 -9.30 -11.24
N ASP A 164 3.23 -9.56 -10.17
CA ASP A 164 3.63 -9.19 -8.83
C ASP A 164 4.31 -10.35 -8.12
N TRP A 165 5.38 -10.06 -7.38
CA TRP A 165 5.89 -10.98 -6.40
C TRP A 165 5.05 -10.87 -5.13
N LEU A 166 4.62 -12.00 -4.62
CA LEU A 166 4.05 -12.07 -3.29
C LEU A 166 5.19 -12.29 -2.30
N MET A 167 5.35 -11.34 -1.37
CA MET A 167 6.40 -11.38 -0.36
C MET A 167 5.79 -11.44 1.03
N ARG A 168 6.41 -12.17 1.93
CA ARG A 168 5.92 -12.41 3.29
C ARG A 168 7.05 -12.25 4.31
N LYS A 169 6.68 -11.78 5.49
CA LYS A 169 7.53 -11.71 6.67
C LYS A 169 6.79 -12.30 7.87
N GLU A 170 7.41 -13.24 8.57
CA GLU A 170 6.95 -13.71 9.88
C GLU A 170 7.14 -12.61 10.94
N LEU A 171 6.24 -12.55 11.92
CA LEU A 171 6.18 -11.50 12.95
C LEU A 171 6.61 -12.02 14.31
#